data_b1e760b64aa933b78c764df726f73e1c
#
_entry.id   b1e760b64aa933b78c764df726f73e1c
#
_cell.length_a   1.000
_cell.length_b   1.000
_cell.length_c   1.000
_cell.angle_alpha   90.00
_cell.angle_beta   90.00
_cell.angle_gamma   90.00
#
_symmetry.space_group_name_H-M   'P 1'
#
loop_
_entity.id
_entity.type
_entity.pdbx_description
1 polymer ?
#
loop_
_entity_poly.entity_id
_entity_poly.type
_entity_poly.pdbx_seq_one_letter_code
_entity_poly.pdbx_strand_id
1 'polypeptide(L)'
;SGALSLPVGQQPVALQIKGLRSKVAREKRDTIQILALNLSRQPVTLQATYVVYALDEKGNKGNEVCRRTVGTYQSFIPEDILALTPGRYRMEASVLDGQGRACTAEQDFILFSLADAHLPVYSPEWFYQDGAELDARHPVNLYVGSSEKEVYLLYDVFCGDKRIESERMILNNEIRKFTYLYKP
;
A
#
# COMPACT_ATOMS: atom_id res chain seq x y z
N SER A 1 -1.57 -1.74 -53.36
CA SER A 1 -1.43 -2.36 -52.02
C SER A 1 -0.73 -1.36 -51.10
N GLY A 2 -1.53 -0.58 -50.38
CA GLY A 2 -1.02 0.35 -49.38
C GLY A 2 -0.82 -0.37 -48.06
N ALA A 3 0.41 -0.52 -47.60
CA ALA A 3 0.69 -0.93 -46.23
C ALA A 3 0.37 0.25 -45.33
N LEU A 4 -0.70 0.15 -44.52
CA LEU A 4 -0.95 1.06 -43.42
C LEU A 4 0.05 0.72 -42.31
N SER A 5 1.11 1.48 -42.23
CA SER A 5 1.98 1.48 -41.04
C SER A 5 1.25 2.23 -39.95
N LEU A 6 0.63 1.52 -39.01
CA LEU A 6 0.13 2.12 -37.78
C LEU A 6 1.33 2.53 -36.94
N PRO A 7 1.46 3.80 -36.53
CA PRO A 7 2.57 4.23 -35.70
C PRO A 7 2.57 3.45 -34.38
N VAL A 8 3.73 2.88 -34.04
CA VAL A 8 4.01 2.23 -32.76
C VAL A 8 3.86 3.27 -31.67
N GLY A 9 2.76 3.27 -30.93
CA GLY A 9 2.47 4.26 -29.89
C GLY A 9 0.98 4.62 -29.73
N GLN A 10 0.09 4.05 -30.55
CA GLN A 10 -1.35 4.36 -30.53
C GLN A 10 -2.20 3.33 -29.77
N GLN A 11 -1.59 2.37 -29.08
CA GLN A 11 -2.37 1.36 -28.36
C GLN A 11 -2.72 1.85 -26.96
N PRO A 12 -3.96 1.63 -26.48
CA PRO A 12 -4.32 1.89 -25.10
C PRO A 12 -3.49 1.00 -24.17
N VAL A 13 -3.09 1.58 -23.05
CA VAL A 13 -2.22 0.95 -22.04
C VAL A 13 -3.01 0.79 -20.75
N ALA A 14 -2.92 -0.38 -20.12
CA ALA A 14 -3.42 -0.61 -18.77
C ALA A 14 -2.29 -0.40 -17.77
N LEU A 15 -2.48 0.46 -16.79
CA LEU A 15 -1.56 0.69 -15.70
C LEU A 15 -1.91 -0.13 -14.46
N GLN A 16 -0.89 -0.52 -13.72
CA GLN A 16 -1.02 -1.14 -12.42
C GLN A 16 0.04 -0.60 -11.47
N ILE A 17 -0.34 -0.30 -10.24
CA ILE A 17 0.57 0.01 -9.14
C ILE A 17 0.84 -1.29 -8.39
N LYS A 18 2.09 -1.71 -8.33
CA LYS A 18 2.53 -2.94 -7.66
C LYS A 18 3.37 -2.63 -6.43
N GLY A 19 3.10 -3.34 -5.34
CA GLY A 19 3.89 -3.24 -4.11
C GLY A 19 3.40 -2.17 -3.13
N LEU A 20 2.47 -1.30 -3.51
CA LEU A 20 1.83 -0.36 -2.61
C LEU A 20 0.70 -1.07 -1.85
N ARG A 21 0.86 -1.24 -0.55
CA ARG A 21 -0.15 -1.87 0.32
C ARG A 21 -1.20 -0.85 0.77
N SER A 22 -2.37 -1.34 1.20
CA SER A 22 -3.41 -0.49 1.79
C SER A 22 -3.00 0.17 3.11
N LYS A 23 -2.09 -0.47 3.85
CA LYS A 23 -1.45 0.05 5.06
C LYS A 23 0.06 0.07 4.83
N VAL A 24 0.65 1.25 4.87
CA VAL A 24 2.07 1.48 4.61
C VAL A 24 2.74 1.91 5.91
N ALA A 25 3.61 1.04 6.44
CA ALA A 25 4.47 1.39 7.56
C ALA A 25 5.71 2.12 7.03
N ARG A 26 5.92 3.36 7.44
CA ARG A 26 7.01 4.21 6.92
C ARG A 26 8.41 3.64 7.15
N GLU A 27 8.60 2.81 8.17
CA GLU A 27 9.88 2.20 8.52
C GLU A 27 10.25 1.01 7.63
N LYS A 28 9.28 0.42 6.94
CA LYS A 28 9.50 -0.80 6.15
C LYS A 28 10.26 -0.56 4.85
N ARG A 29 10.17 0.62 4.27
CA ARG A 29 10.86 1.01 3.04
C ARG A 29 10.69 0.00 1.89
N ASP A 30 9.47 -0.53 1.75
CA ASP A 30 9.13 -1.47 0.68
C ASP A 30 9.20 -0.78 -0.68
N THR A 31 9.63 -1.52 -1.69
CA THR A 31 9.68 -1.01 -3.07
C THR A 31 8.31 -1.08 -3.74
N ILE A 32 8.06 -0.13 -4.62
CA ILE A 32 6.89 -0.13 -5.50
C ILE A 32 7.33 -0.08 -6.97
N GLN A 33 6.43 -0.48 -7.85
CA GLN A 33 6.58 -0.40 -9.31
C GLN A 33 5.29 0.09 -9.93
N ILE A 34 5.41 0.80 -11.06
CA ILE A 34 4.30 1.08 -11.96
C ILE A 34 4.48 0.18 -13.19
N LEU A 35 3.47 -0.63 -13.47
CA LEU A 35 3.46 -1.54 -14.61
C LEU A 35 2.54 -1.00 -15.69
N ALA A 36 2.92 -1.20 -16.94
CA ALA A 36 2.12 -0.82 -18.11
C ALA A 36 2.03 -2.00 -19.06
N LEU A 37 0.81 -2.39 -19.44
CA LEU A 37 0.54 -3.47 -20.37
C LEU A 37 -0.23 -2.93 -21.57
N ASN A 38 0.14 -3.40 -22.78
CA ASN A 38 -0.66 -3.16 -23.97
C ASN A 38 -1.90 -4.08 -24.03
N LEU A 39 -2.72 -3.95 -25.06
CA LEU A 39 -3.91 -4.79 -25.26
C LEU A 39 -3.59 -6.30 -25.37
N SER A 40 -2.38 -6.65 -25.83
CA SER A 40 -1.91 -8.03 -25.90
C SER A 40 -1.28 -8.51 -24.60
N ARG A 41 -1.41 -7.75 -23.49
CA ARG A 41 -0.82 -8.00 -22.18
C ARG A 41 0.70 -8.07 -22.16
N GLN A 42 1.35 -7.40 -23.12
CA GLN A 42 2.81 -7.31 -23.16
C GLN A 42 3.27 -6.05 -22.42
N PRO A 43 4.41 -6.13 -21.70
CA PRO A 43 4.98 -4.99 -21.00
C PRO A 43 5.35 -3.86 -21.96
N VAL A 44 5.07 -2.63 -21.55
CA VAL A 44 5.45 -1.42 -22.30
C VAL A 44 6.27 -0.52 -21.41
N THR A 45 7.48 -0.18 -21.86
CA THR A 45 8.37 0.74 -21.15
C THR A 45 8.01 2.17 -21.48
N LEU A 46 7.54 2.91 -20.47
CA LEU A 46 7.10 4.30 -20.57
C LEU A 46 7.57 5.10 -19.35
N GLN A 47 7.49 6.42 -19.45
CA GLN A 47 7.59 7.30 -18.29
C GLN A 47 6.20 7.50 -17.71
N ALA A 48 6.04 7.15 -16.44
CA ALA A 48 4.81 7.35 -15.69
C ALA A 48 4.99 8.47 -14.68
N THR A 49 3.98 9.29 -14.50
CA THR A 49 3.93 10.28 -13.42
C THR A 49 2.93 9.80 -12.38
N TYR A 50 3.32 9.78 -11.12
CA TYR A 50 2.37 9.63 -10.06
C TYR A 50 2.21 10.91 -9.24
N VAL A 51 1.02 11.11 -8.75
CA VAL A 51 0.65 12.20 -7.85
C VAL A 51 -0.01 11.58 -6.63
N VAL A 52 0.35 12.06 -5.44
CA VAL A 52 -0.28 11.64 -4.20
C VAL A 52 -1.11 12.79 -3.65
N TYR A 53 -2.36 12.48 -3.31
CA TYR A 53 -3.31 13.41 -2.73
C TYR A 53 -3.63 13.00 -1.30
N ALA A 54 -3.74 13.98 -0.40
CA ALA A 54 -4.31 13.76 0.90
C ALA A 54 -5.81 13.50 0.77
N LEU A 55 -6.35 12.55 1.53
CA LEU A 55 -7.77 12.25 1.59
C LEU A 55 -8.35 12.73 2.92
N ASP A 56 -9.60 13.19 2.89
CA ASP A 56 -10.36 13.48 4.11
C ASP A 56 -10.92 12.18 4.75
N GLU A 57 -11.61 12.30 5.87
CA GLU A 57 -12.21 11.16 6.59
C GLU A 57 -13.24 10.39 5.75
N LYS A 58 -13.84 11.03 4.77
CA LYS A 58 -14.81 10.44 3.84
C LYS A 58 -14.16 9.82 2.60
N GLY A 59 -12.82 9.96 2.47
CA GLY A 59 -12.08 9.49 1.31
C GLY A 59 -12.12 10.45 0.11
N ASN A 60 -12.55 11.70 0.30
CA ASN A 60 -12.54 12.70 -0.75
C ASN A 60 -11.12 13.23 -0.96
N LYS A 61 -10.78 13.43 -2.23
CA LYS A 61 -9.47 13.93 -2.63
C LYS A 61 -9.30 15.41 -2.24
N GLY A 62 -8.25 15.68 -1.50
CA GLY A 62 -7.82 17.01 -1.09
C GLY A 62 -6.62 17.51 -1.90
N ASN A 63 -5.66 18.11 -1.21
CA ASN A 63 -4.48 18.71 -1.85
C ASN A 63 -3.49 17.67 -2.36
N GLU A 64 -2.82 17.98 -3.47
CA GLU A 64 -1.61 17.28 -3.90
C GLU A 64 -0.49 17.48 -2.87
N VAL A 65 0.14 16.39 -2.44
CA VAL A 65 1.20 16.40 -1.43
C VAL A 65 2.57 16.01 -1.97
N CYS A 66 2.60 15.20 -3.02
CA CYS A 66 3.84 14.95 -3.77
C CYS A 66 3.56 14.49 -5.20
N ARG A 67 4.59 14.62 -6.05
CA ARG A 67 4.55 14.27 -7.48
C ARG A 67 5.90 13.77 -7.91
N ARG A 68 5.94 12.69 -8.69
CA ARG A 68 7.19 12.13 -9.22
C ARG A 68 6.98 11.44 -10.56
N THR A 69 8.00 11.50 -11.42
CA THR A 69 8.06 10.75 -12.67
C THR A 69 9.04 9.60 -12.51
N VAL A 70 8.63 8.40 -12.90
CA VAL A 70 9.40 7.16 -12.82
C VAL A 70 9.23 6.34 -14.09
N GLY A 71 10.23 5.53 -14.44
CA GLY A 71 10.07 4.55 -15.52
C GLY A 71 9.18 3.39 -15.08
N THR A 72 8.34 2.89 -15.98
CA THR A 72 7.60 1.65 -15.74
C THR A 72 8.58 0.47 -15.57
N TYR A 73 8.21 -0.52 -14.74
CA TYR A 73 9.05 -1.67 -14.36
C TYR A 73 10.31 -1.33 -13.56
N GLN A 74 10.52 -0.09 -13.20
CA GLN A 74 11.55 0.32 -12.26
C GLN A 74 11.06 0.13 -10.83
N SER A 75 11.75 -0.70 -10.03
CA SER A 75 11.53 -0.79 -8.59
C SER A 75 12.17 0.41 -7.89
N PHE A 76 11.45 1.08 -7.03
CA PHE A 76 11.97 2.19 -6.25
C PHE A 76 11.34 2.24 -4.86
N ILE A 77 12.09 2.79 -3.89
CA ILE A 77 11.57 3.10 -2.58
C ILE A 77 10.90 4.48 -2.67
N PRO A 78 9.61 4.62 -2.33
CA PRO A 78 8.89 5.89 -2.44
C PRO A 78 9.22 6.82 -1.26
N GLU A 79 10.44 7.34 -1.20
CA GLU A 79 10.93 8.17 -0.10
C GLU A 79 10.08 9.42 0.12
N ASP A 80 9.55 10.00 -0.94
CA ASP A 80 8.66 11.15 -0.92
C ASP A 80 7.33 10.82 -0.19
N ILE A 81 6.79 9.62 -0.41
CA ILE A 81 5.59 9.14 0.28
C ILE A 81 5.90 8.83 1.74
N LEU A 82 6.99 8.12 2.02
CA LEU A 82 7.38 7.72 3.37
C LEU A 82 7.70 8.93 4.28
N ALA A 83 8.04 10.07 3.70
CA ALA A 83 8.30 11.32 4.41
C ALA A 83 7.03 12.11 4.77
N LEU A 84 5.86 11.74 4.25
CA LEU A 84 4.61 12.40 4.54
C LEU A 84 4.18 12.18 6.00
N THR A 85 3.31 13.05 6.49
CA THR A 85 2.65 12.87 7.79
C THR A 85 1.75 11.64 7.76
N PRO A 86 1.71 10.79 8.80
CA PRO A 86 0.74 9.70 8.88
C PRO A 86 -0.69 10.17 8.61
N GLY A 87 -1.41 9.41 7.78
CA GLY A 87 -2.76 9.79 7.35
C GLY A 87 -3.23 8.95 6.17
N ARG A 88 -4.34 9.39 5.59
CA ARG A 88 -4.97 8.73 4.43
C ARG A 88 -4.62 9.46 3.14
N TYR A 89 -4.22 8.69 2.13
CA TYR A 89 -3.74 9.21 0.86
C TYR A 89 -4.26 8.39 -0.32
N ARG A 90 -4.21 8.99 -1.50
CA ARG A 90 -4.43 8.33 -2.80
C ARG A 90 -3.25 8.59 -3.71
N MET A 91 -2.67 7.53 -4.26
CA MET A 91 -1.72 7.61 -5.36
C MET A 91 -2.48 7.47 -6.68
N GLU A 92 -2.28 8.41 -7.58
CA GLU A 92 -2.76 8.34 -8.96
C GLU A 92 -1.55 8.31 -9.89
N ALA A 93 -1.38 7.18 -10.59
CA ALA A 93 -0.34 7.04 -11.62
C ALA A 93 -0.95 7.26 -13.00
N SER A 94 -0.22 7.91 -13.89
CA SER A 94 -0.66 8.18 -15.25
C SER A 94 0.47 8.08 -16.26
N VAL A 95 0.12 7.66 -17.46
CA VAL A 95 0.95 7.79 -18.67
C VAL A 95 0.09 8.41 -19.76
N LEU A 96 0.73 9.11 -20.69
CA LEU A 96 0.07 9.55 -21.92
C LEU A 96 0.27 8.47 -22.99
N ASP A 97 -0.81 8.06 -23.62
CA ASP A 97 -0.72 7.20 -24.82
C ASP A 97 -0.22 8.00 -26.03
N GLY A 98 0.03 7.32 -27.15
CA GLY A 98 0.50 7.96 -28.38
C GLY A 98 -0.47 8.99 -29.00
N GLN A 99 -1.70 9.08 -28.49
CA GLN A 99 -2.73 10.05 -28.89
C GLN A 99 -2.93 11.18 -27.86
N GLY A 100 -2.08 11.22 -26.81
CA GLY A 100 -2.17 12.20 -25.75
C GLY A 100 -3.28 11.93 -24.73
N ARG A 101 -3.91 10.74 -24.73
CA ARG A 101 -4.91 10.35 -23.73
C ARG A 101 -4.21 9.82 -22.48
N ALA A 102 -4.69 10.23 -21.31
CA ALA A 102 -4.18 9.72 -20.06
C ALA A 102 -4.75 8.32 -19.76
N CYS A 103 -3.85 7.35 -19.53
CA CYS A 103 -4.16 6.06 -18.94
C CYS A 103 -3.76 6.13 -17.47
N THR A 104 -4.65 5.76 -16.57
CA THR A 104 -4.49 5.98 -15.14
C THR A 104 -4.69 4.71 -14.33
N ALA A 105 -4.03 4.65 -13.17
CA ALA A 105 -4.30 3.71 -12.09
C ALA A 105 -4.27 4.46 -10.77
N GLU A 106 -5.11 4.06 -9.84
CA GLU A 106 -5.14 4.70 -8.52
C GLU A 106 -5.17 3.65 -7.42
N GLN A 107 -4.65 4.02 -6.25
CA GLN A 107 -4.71 3.21 -5.05
C GLN A 107 -4.71 4.09 -3.81
N ASP A 108 -5.66 3.82 -2.93
CA ASP A 108 -5.73 4.43 -1.61
C ASP A 108 -4.85 3.66 -0.63
N PHE A 109 -4.23 4.39 0.27
CA PHE A 109 -3.42 3.79 1.34
C PHE A 109 -3.45 4.66 2.59
N ILE A 110 -3.13 4.03 3.72
CA ILE A 110 -2.92 4.70 5.00
C ILE A 110 -1.45 4.60 5.33
N LEU A 111 -0.79 5.75 5.47
CA LEU A 111 0.59 5.84 5.95
C LEU A 111 0.56 5.93 7.48
N PHE A 112 1.37 5.12 8.14
CA PHE A 112 1.51 5.12 9.59
C PHE A 112 2.94 4.81 10.01
N SER A 113 3.25 5.03 11.27
CA SER A 113 4.52 4.63 11.89
C SER A 113 4.30 3.43 12.81
N LEU A 114 5.22 2.48 12.79
CA LEU A 114 5.23 1.35 13.73
C LEU A 114 5.44 1.79 15.18
N ALA A 115 5.88 3.03 15.39
CA ALA A 115 6.05 3.64 16.71
C ALA A 115 4.82 4.42 17.19
N ASP A 116 3.77 4.54 16.35
CA ASP A 116 2.56 5.27 16.73
C ASP A 116 1.82 4.57 17.87
N ALA A 117 1.43 5.35 18.88
CA ALA A 117 0.60 4.87 19.99
C ALA A 117 -0.90 4.89 19.64
N HIS A 118 -1.28 5.73 18.68
CA HIS A 118 -2.65 5.94 18.24
C HIS A 118 -2.74 5.78 16.72
N LEU A 119 -3.93 5.42 16.24
CA LEU A 119 -4.17 5.31 14.81
C LEU A 119 -4.11 6.69 14.12
N PRO A 120 -3.47 6.79 12.94
CA PRO A 120 -3.35 8.06 12.21
C PRO A 120 -4.69 8.51 11.57
N VAL A 121 -5.64 7.60 11.47
CA VAL A 121 -6.98 7.82 10.95
C VAL A 121 -7.99 7.10 11.82
N TYR A 122 -9.22 7.60 11.87
CA TYR A 122 -10.28 6.91 12.59
C TYR A 122 -10.50 5.51 12.01
N SER A 123 -10.39 4.50 12.86
CA SER A 123 -10.69 3.11 12.52
C SER A 123 -11.17 2.38 13.78
N PRO A 124 -12.38 1.81 13.80
CA PRO A 124 -12.85 1.01 14.93
C PRO A 124 -12.09 -0.30 15.06
N GLU A 125 -11.55 -0.80 13.95
CA GLU A 125 -10.74 -2.02 13.87
C GLU A 125 -9.50 -1.77 13.05
N TRP A 126 -8.34 -2.14 13.59
CA TRP A 126 -7.05 -2.03 12.93
C TRP A 126 -6.24 -3.28 13.15
N PHE A 127 -5.70 -3.81 12.06
CA PHE A 127 -4.77 -4.94 12.09
C PHE A 127 -3.67 -4.72 11.07
N TYR A 128 -2.43 -4.90 11.50
CA TYR A 128 -1.26 -4.90 10.63
C TYR A 128 -0.29 -5.99 11.05
N GLN A 129 0.17 -6.78 10.10
CA GLN A 129 1.16 -7.83 10.30
C GLN A 129 2.48 -7.43 9.65
N ASP A 130 3.54 -7.43 10.44
CA ASP A 130 4.92 -7.23 9.99
C ASP A 130 5.65 -8.56 10.04
N GLY A 131 6.04 -9.05 8.86
CA GLY A 131 6.58 -10.40 8.67
C GLY A 131 5.55 -11.33 8.02
N ALA A 132 5.96 -12.08 7.00
CA ALA A 132 5.07 -12.95 6.24
C ALA A 132 4.99 -14.37 6.81
N GLU A 133 6.09 -14.86 7.39
CA GLU A 133 6.22 -16.23 7.84
C GLU A 133 6.88 -16.26 9.22
N LEU A 134 6.33 -17.11 10.08
CA LEU A 134 6.89 -17.37 11.40
C LEU A 134 7.98 -18.44 11.27
N ASP A 135 9.24 -18.06 11.43
CA ASP A 135 10.36 -18.98 11.49
C ASP A 135 11.19 -18.77 12.78
N ALA A 136 12.17 -19.65 13.01
CA ALA A 136 13.00 -19.61 14.21
C ALA A 136 13.91 -18.36 14.29
N ARG A 137 14.08 -17.63 13.20
CA ARG A 137 15.01 -16.49 13.10
C ARG A 137 14.29 -15.15 12.95
N HIS A 138 13.04 -15.16 12.47
CA HIS A 138 12.29 -13.96 12.13
C HIS A 138 10.98 -13.94 12.92
N PRO A 139 10.84 -13.08 13.92
CA PRO A 139 9.57 -12.91 14.61
C PRO A 139 8.52 -12.28 13.68
N VAL A 140 7.27 -12.63 13.91
CA VAL A 140 6.13 -11.94 13.34
C VAL A 140 5.59 -10.94 14.35
N ASN A 141 5.49 -9.69 13.96
CA ASN A 141 4.91 -8.65 14.79
C ASN A 141 3.48 -8.37 14.32
N LEU A 142 2.54 -8.39 15.25
CA LEU A 142 1.15 -8.02 15.03
C LEU A 142 0.86 -6.71 15.73
N TYR A 143 0.26 -5.79 14.99
CA TYR A 143 -0.20 -4.50 15.51
C TYR A 143 -1.71 -4.49 15.45
N VAL A 144 -2.35 -4.39 16.60
CA VAL A 144 -3.80 -4.39 16.74
C VAL A 144 -4.21 -3.11 17.42
N GLY A 145 -5.22 -2.45 16.88
CA GLY A 145 -5.63 -1.16 17.39
C GLY A 145 -7.10 -0.85 17.17
N SER A 146 -7.54 0.19 17.84
CA SER A 146 -8.85 0.80 17.65
C SER A 146 -8.80 2.28 18.04
N SER A 147 -9.56 3.10 17.31
CA SER A 147 -9.82 4.50 17.69
C SER A 147 -10.90 4.63 18.74
N GLU A 148 -11.65 3.54 19.01
CA GLU A 148 -12.72 3.51 20.02
C GLU A 148 -12.18 3.20 21.41
N LYS A 149 -12.99 3.50 22.41
CA LYS A 149 -12.73 3.15 23.82
C LYS A 149 -13.45 1.88 24.18
N GLU A 150 -12.88 1.15 25.14
CA GLU A 150 -13.49 -0.07 25.71
C GLU A 150 -13.83 -1.14 24.66
N VAL A 151 -12.96 -1.28 23.63
CA VAL A 151 -13.13 -2.30 22.60
C VAL A 151 -12.61 -3.64 23.10
N TYR A 152 -13.50 -4.61 23.21
CA TYR A 152 -13.12 -5.97 23.56
C TYR A 152 -12.64 -6.72 22.32
N LEU A 153 -11.38 -7.14 22.36
CA LEU A 153 -10.76 -7.92 21.30
C LEU A 153 -10.52 -9.35 21.81
N LEU A 154 -10.96 -10.30 21.03
CA LEU A 154 -10.62 -11.71 21.17
C LEU A 154 -9.91 -12.17 19.89
N TYR A 155 -8.74 -12.74 20.03
CA TYR A 155 -8.02 -13.30 18.88
C TYR A 155 -7.34 -14.61 19.22
N ASP A 156 -7.25 -15.47 18.21
CA ASP A 156 -6.53 -16.73 18.26
C ASP A 156 -5.33 -16.70 17.33
N VAL A 157 -4.21 -17.27 17.77
CA VAL A 157 -3.02 -17.44 16.95
C VAL A 157 -2.88 -18.91 16.57
N PHE A 158 -2.76 -19.15 15.27
CA PHE A 158 -2.59 -20.50 14.72
C PHE A 158 -1.23 -20.66 14.08
N CYS A 159 -0.65 -21.85 14.23
CA CYS A 159 0.49 -22.33 13.47
C CYS A 159 0.03 -23.56 12.68
N GLY A 160 -0.18 -23.41 11.36
CA GLY A 160 -0.93 -24.39 10.58
C GLY A 160 -2.34 -24.53 11.13
N ASP A 161 -2.78 -25.76 11.41
CA ASP A 161 -4.10 -26.06 11.97
C ASP A 161 -4.16 -26.05 13.51
N LYS A 162 -3.00 -25.81 14.15
CA LYS A 162 -2.91 -25.82 15.62
C LYS A 162 -3.03 -24.42 16.18
N ARG A 163 -4.03 -24.20 17.05
CA ARG A 163 -4.12 -22.98 17.85
C ARG A 163 -3.03 -22.99 18.92
N ILE A 164 -2.16 -21.99 18.89
CA ILE A 164 -1.02 -21.86 19.82
C ILE A 164 -1.30 -20.89 20.96
N GLU A 165 -2.21 -19.93 20.75
CA GLU A 165 -2.53 -18.91 21.73
C GLU A 165 -3.95 -18.37 21.50
N SER A 166 -4.62 -17.99 22.59
CA SER A 166 -5.89 -17.28 22.57
C SER A 166 -5.81 -16.14 23.59
N GLU A 167 -6.06 -14.93 23.16
CA GLU A 167 -5.93 -13.72 23.97
C GLU A 167 -7.20 -12.91 24.00
N ARG A 168 -7.44 -12.30 25.16
CA ARG A 168 -8.49 -11.30 25.37
C ARG A 168 -7.84 -10.00 25.81
N MET A 169 -8.29 -8.90 25.24
CA MET A 169 -7.83 -7.59 25.67
C MET A 169 -8.92 -6.53 25.50
N ILE A 170 -8.72 -5.42 26.19
CA ILE A 170 -9.51 -4.21 26.02
C ILE A 170 -8.59 -3.16 25.38
N LEU A 171 -9.00 -2.60 24.26
CA LEU A 171 -8.34 -1.51 23.58
C LEU A 171 -9.05 -0.20 23.90
N ASN A 172 -8.29 0.85 24.18
CA ASN A 172 -8.78 2.19 24.50
C ASN A 172 -8.07 3.23 23.64
N ASN A 173 -8.53 3.44 22.40
CA ASN A 173 -7.94 4.39 21.48
C ASN A 173 -6.41 4.23 21.39
N GLU A 174 -5.96 3.05 21.04
CA GLU A 174 -4.54 2.67 21.05
C GLU A 174 -4.19 1.67 19.98
N ILE A 175 -2.88 1.51 19.76
CA ILE A 175 -2.28 0.41 19.01
C ILE A 175 -1.45 -0.41 19.99
N ARG A 176 -1.60 -1.72 19.95
CA ARG A 176 -0.76 -2.67 20.69
C ARG A 176 0.01 -3.56 19.74
N LYS A 177 1.28 -3.82 20.10
CA LYS A 177 2.18 -4.71 19.38
C LYS A 177 2.31 -6.03 20.12
N PHE A 178 2.20 -7.12 19.38
CA PHE A 178 2.45 -8.49 19.83
C PHE A 178 3.53 -9.11 18.96
N THR A 179 4.49 -9.77 19.60
CA THR A 179 5.61 -10.42 18.90
C THR A 179 5.53 -11.91 19.11
N TYR A 180 5.50 -12.66 18.03
CA TYR A 180 5.49 -14.11 18.03
C TYR A 180 6.80 -14.63 17.46
N LEU A 181 7.42 -15.54 18.22
CA LEU A 181 8.60 -16.28 17.83
C LEU A 181 8.23 -17.75 17.66
N TYR A 182 8.72 -18.36 16.58
CA TYR A 182 8.62 -19.80 16.45
C TYR A 182 9.46 -20.46 17.54
N LYS A 183 8.83 -21.32 18.35
CA LYS A 183 9.49 -22.21 19.30
C LYS A 183 9.35 -23.63 18.74
N PRO A 184 10.45 -24.30 18.37
CA PRO A 184 10.40 -25.66 17.85
C PRO A 184 9.88 -26.67 18.89
#